data_f320e9ad1f8652fbb117db8f59d52183
#
_entry.id   f320e9ad1f8652fbb117db8f59d52183
#
_cell.length_a   1.000
_cell.length_b   1.000
_cell.length_c   1.000
_cell.angle_alpha   90.00
_cell.angle_beta   90.00
_cell.angle_gamma   90.00
#
_symmetry.space_group_name_H-M   'P 1'
#
loop_
_entity.id
_entity.type
_entity.pdbx_description
1 polymer ?
#
loop_
_entity_poly.entity_id
_entity_poly.type
_entity_poly.pdbx_seq_one_letter_code
_entity_poly.pdbx_strand_id
1 'polypeptide(L)'
;MEIQVKSADRNLLLELSGELDHHGARAALRELEEALDAALPRKLVLDLSGVTFMDSSGIAVILRARQKMQLLDGGLLVRGVPPQARRVLDAAGINRLVTIK
;
A
#
# COMPACT_ATOMS: atom_id res chain seq x y z
N MET A 1 4.23 -11.81 -5.88
CA MET A 1 3.99 -10.36 -5.72
C MET A 1 5.17 -9.63 -6.32
N GLU A 2 4.90 -8.76 -7.25
CA GLU A 2 5.90 -7.86 -7.80
C GLU A 2 5.66 -6.46 -7.27
N ILE A 3 6.74 -5.77 -6.94
CA ILE A 3 6.66 -4.43 -6.37
C ILE A 3 7.64 -3.56 -7.12
N GLN A 4 7.15 -2.46 -7.69
CA GLN A 4 7.99 -1.44 -8.31
C GLN A 4 7.96 -0.20 -7.44
N VAL A 5 9.14 0.37 -7.22
CA VAL A 5 9.30 1.55 -6.39
C VAL A 5 9.79 2.69 -7.28
N LYS A 6 9.05 3.80 -7.26
CA LYS A 6 9.43 5.02 -7.97
C LYS A 6 9.45 6.18 -6.99
N SER A 7 10.51 6.96 -7.05
CA SER A 7 10.71 8.07 -6.11
C SER A 7 11.06 9.33 -6.88
N ALA A 8 10.40 10.45 -6.52
CA ALA A 8 10.68 11.76 -7.08
C ALA A 8 10.23 12.84 -6.11
N ASP A 9 11.11 13.79 -5.81
CA ASP A 9 10.79 14.99 -5.02
C ASP A 9 10.10 14.67 -3.68
N ARG A 10 10.60 13.66 -2.97
CA ARG A 10 10.07 13.20 -1.68
C ARG A 10 8.68 12.59 -1.77
N ASN A 11 8.25 12.22 -2.96
CA ASN A 11 7.06 11.41 -3.19
C ASN A 11 7.51 10.00 -3.53
N LEU A 12 6.84 9.01 -2.95
CA LEU A 12 7.14 7.61 -3.20
C LEU A 12 5.89 6.93 -3.77
N LEU A 13 6.09 6.23 -4.88
CA LEU A 13 5.04 5.43 -5.50
C LEU A 13 5.45 3.97 -5.43
N LEU A 14 4.61 3.14 -4.81
CA LEU A 14 4.73 1.69 -4.85
C LEU A 14 3.62 1.11 -5.70
N GLU A 15 4.01 0.41 -6.76
CA GLU A 15 3.07 -0.30 -7.62
C GLU A 15 3.13 -1.79 -7.29
N LEU A 16 2.03 -2.33 -6.79
CA LEU A 16 1.93 -3.74 -6.40
C LEU A 16 1.19 -4.51 -7.48
N SER A 17 1.71 -5.69 -7.83
CA SER A 17 1.04 -6.59 -8.78
C SER A 17 1.15 -8.03 -8.34
N GLY A 18 0.10 -8.80 -8.66
CA GLY A 18 -0.01 -10.20 -8.27
C GLY A 18 -0.97 -10.41 -7.13
N GLU A 19 -0.82 -11.53 -6.44
CA GLU A 19 -1.70 -11.91 -5.34
C GLU A 19 -1.22 -11.28 -4.03
N LEU A 20 -2.10 -10.51 -3.42
CA LEU A 20 -1.84 -9.89 -2.12
C LEU A 20 -2.46 -10.76 -1.02
N ASP A 21 -2.02 -11.99 -0.97
CA ASP A 21 -2.32 -12.98 0.04
C ASP A 21 -1.25 -12.96 1.14
N HIS A 22 -1.22 -13.99 2.00
CA HIS A 22 -0.25 -14.04 3.09
C HIS A 22 1.21 -13.95 2.61
N HIS A 23 1.56 -14.67 1.55
CA HIS A 23 2.92 -14.62 0.99
C HIS A 23 3.22 -13.29 0.33
N GLY A 24 2.28 -12.81 -0.47
CA GLY A 24 2.43 -11.52 -1.15
C GLY A 24 2.54 -10.37 -0.17
N ALA A 25 1.75 -10.41 0.90
CA ALA A 25 1.78 -9.37 1.93
C ALA A 25 3.12 -9.33 2.66
N ARG A 26 3.74 -10.47 2.93
CA ARG A 26 5.06 -10.50 3.57
C ARG A 26 6.12 -9.83 2.70
N ALA A 27 6.11 -10.12 1.41
CA ALA A 27 7.01 -9.47 0.47
C ALA A 27 6.73 -7.97 0.36
N ALA A 28 5.45 -7.60 0.28
CA ALA A 28 5.05 -6.21 0.19
C ALA A 28 5.45 -5.41 1.43
N LEU A 29 5.27 -5.99 2.62
CA LEU A 29 5.67 -5.34 3.88
C LEU A 29 7.18 -5.07 3.93
N ARG A 30 7.98 -6.05 3.52
CA ARG A 30 9.44 -5.89 3.50
C ARG A 30 9.87 -4.78 2.57
N GLU A 31 9.35 -4.80 1.34
CA GLU A 31 9.69 -3.78 0.35
C GLU A 31 9.20 -2.40 0.77
N LEU A 32 7.99 -2.34 1.34
CA LEU A 32 7.42 -1.09 1.83
C LEU A 32 8.32 -0.47 2.91
N GLU A 33 8.70 -1.26 3.91
CA GLU A 33 9.50 -0.75 5.01
C GLU A 33 10.88 -0.31 4.53
N GLU A 34 11.52 -1.10 3.67
CA GLU A 34 12.82 -0.73 3.10
C GLU A 34 12.73 0.57 2.29
N ALA A 35 11.71 0.70 1.47
CA ALA A 35 11.53 1.89 0.63
C ALA A 35 11.25 3.14 1.47
N LEU A 36 10.40 3.01 2.50
CA LEU A 36 10.07 4.13 3.37
C LEU A 36 11.27 4.56 4.22
N ASP A 37 12.02 3.60 4.75
CA ASP A 37 13.18 3.90 5.57
C ASP A 37 14.30 4.56 4.75
N ALA A 38 14.42 4.20 3.48
CA ALA A 38 15.43 4.80 2.59
C ALA A 38 15.03 6.18 2.10
N ALA A 39 13.76 6.37 1.73
CA ALA A 39 13.30 7.59 1.08
C ALA A 39 12.80 8.66 2.04
N LEU A 40 12.27 8.27 3.19
CA LEU A 40 11.60 9.14 4.16
C LEU A 40 10.68 10.15 3.46
N PRO A 41 9.70 9.66 2.67
CA PRO A 41 8.91 10.53 1.81
C PRO A 41 7.90 11.36 2.58
N ARG A 42 7.47 12.46 1.98
CA ARG A 42 6.35 13.24 2.50
C ARG A 42 5.02 12.68 2.08
N LYS A 43 5.00 11.96 0.95
CA LYS A 43 3.77 11.36 0.42
C LYS A 43 4.08 9.97 -0.12
N LEU A 44 3.22 9.03 0.22
CA LEU A 44 3.25 7.67 -0.31
C LEU A 44 1.97 7.42 -1.09
N VAL A 45 2.12 6.91 -2.31
CA VAL A 45 1.02 6.41 -3.12
C VAL A 45 1.20 4.89 -3.27
N LEU A 46 0.17 4.14 -2.90
CA LEU A 46 0.10 2.70 -3.14
C LEU A 46 -0.84 2.48 -4.32
N ASP A 47 -0.31 1.97 -5.41
CA ASP A 47 -1.08 1.65 -6.60
C ASP A 47 -1.34 0.14 -6.64
N LEU A 48 -2.61 -0.25 -6.56
CA LEU A 48 -3.03 -1.64 -6.49
C LEU A 48 -3.61 -2.15 -7.82
N SER A 49 -3.46 -1.40 -8.91
CA SER A 49 -4.12 -1.76 -10.18
C SER A 49 -3.66 -3.11 -10.73
N GLY A 50 -2.46 -3.55 -10.39
CA GLY A 50 -1.95 -4.86 -10.79
C GLY A 50 -2.27 -6.00 -9.84
N VAL A 51 -2.98 -5.73 -8.74
CA VAL A 51 -3.33 -6.77 -7.76
C VAL A 51 -4.47 -7.62 -8.32
N THR A 52 -4.24 -8.93 -8.39
CA THR A 52 -5.21 -9.89 -8.95
C THR A 52 -6.11 -10.51 -7.89
N PHE A 53 -5.70 -10.47 -6.63
CA PHE A 53 -6.44 -11.00 -5.51
C PHE A 53 -5.96 -10.36 -4.22
N MET A 54 -6.88 -10.10 -3.29
CA MET A 54 -6.54 -9.60 -1.95
C MET A 54 -7.37 -10.34 -0.91
N ASP A 55 -6.72 -10.71 0.20
CA ASP A 55 -7.38 -11.16 1.42
C ASP A 55 -7.04 -10.19 2.57
N SER A 56 -7.35 -10.58 3.80
CA SER A 56 -7.10 -9.71 4.97
C SER A 56 -5.62 -9.39 5.18
N SER A 57 -4.71 -10.17 4.60
CA SER A 57 -3.28 -9.88 4.69
C SER A 57 -2.93 -8.57 3.96
N GLY A 58 -3.66 -8.25 2.89
CA GLY A 58 -3.49 -6.99 2.18
C GLY A 58 -3.89 -5.78 3.02
N ILE A 59 -4.89 -5.95 3.89
CA ILE A 59 -5.29 -4.89 4.83
C ILE A 59 -4.11 -4.54 5.74
N ALA A 60 -3.39 -5.56 6.23
CA ALA A 60 -2.23 -5.34 7.09
C ALA A 60 -1.16 -4.49 6.41
N VAL A 61 -0.94 -4.69 5.11
CA VAL A 61 0.02 -3.88 4.34
C VAL A 61 -0.39 -2.41 4.35
N ILE A 62 -1.65 -2.13 4.07
CA ILE A 62 -2.15 -0.76 4.02
C ILE A 62 -2.09 -0.10 5.39
N LEU A 63 -2.47 -0.83 6.44
CA LEU A 63 -2.41 -0.29 7.81
C LEU A 63 -0.96 -0.02 8.25
N ARG A 64 -0.03 -0.87 7.84
CA ARG A 64 1.39 -0.64 8.13
C ARG A 64 1.91 0.60 7.40
N ALA A 65 1.53 0.76 6.14
CA ALA A 65 1.87 1.96 5.38
C ALA A 65 1.34 3.22 6.06
N ARG A 66 0.09 3.16 6.52
CA ARG A 66 -0.52 4.27 7.25
C ARG A 66 0.26 4.61 8.53
N GLN A 67 0.60 3.60 9.31
CA GLN A 67 1.35 3.78 10.55
C GLN A 67 2.71 4.43 10.28
N LYS A 68 3.44 3.93 9.29
CA LYS A 68 4.74 4.48 8.91
C LYS A 68 4.64 5.92 8.46
N MET A 69 3.65 6.23 7.63
CA MET A 69 3.47 7.60 7.13
C MET A 69 3.04 8.57 8.23
N GLN A 70 2.29 8.10 9.22
CA GLN A 70 1.98 8.92 10.40
C GLN A 70 3.23 9.26 11.19
N LEU A 71 4.15 8.32 11.34
CA LEU A 71 5.43 8.57 12.03
C LEU A 71 6.30 9.58 11.27
N LEU A 72 6.17 9.61 9.96
CA LEU A 72 6.88 10.58 9.10
C LEU A 72 6.13 11.89 8.93
N ASP A 73 4.97 12.02 9.55
CA ASP A 73 4.09 13.17 9.44
C ASP A 73 3.72 13.44 7.97
N GLY A 74 3.51 12.38 7.21
CA GLY A 74 3.25 12.43 5.77
C GLY A 74 1.88 11.89 5.39
N GLY A 75 1.55 11.99 4.10
CA GLY A 75 0.28 11.56 3.55
C GLY A 75 0.33 10.21 2.86
N LEU A 76 -0.79 9.49 2.87
CA LEU A 76 -0.97 8.22 2.18
C LEU A 76 -2.18 8.28 1.26
N LEU A 77 -1.98 7.85 0.03
CA LEU A 77 -3.04 7.67 -0.95
C LEU A 77 -2.99 6.25 -1.51
N VAL A 78 -4.12 5.56 -1.50
CA VAL A 78 -4.29 4.26 -2.16
C VAL A 78 -5.11 4.49 -3.43
N ARG A 79 -4.64 3.96 -4.56
CA ARG A 79 -5.33 4.17 -5.84
C ARG A 79 -5.34 2.90 -6.69
N GLY A 80 -6.19 2.90 -7.71
CA GLY A 80 -6.22 1.82 -8.69
C GLY A 80 -6.73 0.50 -8.11
N VAL A 81 -7.59 0.55 -7.10
CA VAL A 81 -8.03 -0.65 -6.39
C VAL A 81 -9.01 -1.45 -7.25
N PRO A 82 -8.67 -2.72 -7.62
CA PRO A 82 -9.60 -3.58 -8.37
C PRO A 82 -10.84 -3.92 -7.55
N PRO A 83 -11.95 -4.29 -8.21
CA PRO A 83 -13.23 -4.52 -7.52
C PRO A 83 -13.17 -5.54 -6.38
N GLN A 84 -12.46 -6.66 -6.55
CA GLN A 84 -12.37 -7.68 -5.50
C GLN A 84 -11.62 -7.13 -4.29
N ALA A 85 -10.49 -6.46 -4.50
CA ALA A 85 -9.73 -5.82 -3.44
C ALA A 85 -10.54 -4.71 -2.76
N ARG A 86 -11.30 -3.95 -3.55
CA ARG A 86 -12.14 -2.88 -3.02
C ARG A 86 -13.18 -3.43 -2.04
N ARG A 87 -13.79 -4.56 -2.35
CA ARG A 87 -14.75 -5.19 -1.44
C ARG A 87 -14.11 -5.58 -0.11
N VAL A 88 -12.88 -6.08 -0.15
CA VAL A 88 -12.14 -6.44 1.07
C VAL A 88 -11.87 -5.19 1.92
N LEU A 89 -11.42 -4.12 1.29
CA LEU A 89 -11.09 -2.88 2.00
C LEU A 89 -12.34 -2.21 2.57
N ASP A 90 -13.42 -2.17 1.79
CA ASP A 90 -14.68 -1.56 2.24
C ASP A 90 -15.27 -2.34 3.40
N ALA A 91 -15.26 -3.67 3.35
CA ALA A 91 -15.77 -4.52 4.42
C ALA A 91 -15.03 -4.31 5.73
N ALA A 92 -13.74 -3.98 5.66
CA ALA A 92 -12.90 -3.72 6.83
C ALA A 92 -12.93 -2.24 7.27
N GLY A 93 -13.64 -1.38 6.55
CA GLY A 93 -13.73 0.04 6.88
C GLY A 93 -12.46 0.83 6.61
N ILE A 94 -11.58 0.32 5.75
CA ILE A 94 -10.29 0.96 5.49
C ILE A 94 -10.46 2.33 4.83
N ASN A 95 -11.52 2.52 4.06
CA ASN A 95 -11.83 3.80 3.43
C ASN A 95 -12.07 4.93 4.45
N ARG A 96 -12.29 4.60 5.71
CA ARG A 96 -12.41 5.60 6.79
C ARG A 96 -11.06 5.99 7.37
N LEU A 97 -10.03 5.18 7.15
CA LEU A 97 -8.70 5.37 7.73
C LEU A 97 -7.70 5.93 6.73
N VAL A 98 -7.86 5.62 5.45
CA VAL A 98 -6.96 6.07 4.40
C VAL A 98 -7.78 6.60 3.22
N THR A 99 -7.17 7.51 2.46
CA THR A 99 -7.78 8.01 1.23
C THR A 99 -7.63 6.99 0.12
N ILE A 100 -8.75 6.58 -0.47
CA ILE A 100 -8.78 5.62 -1.59
C ILE A 100 -9.41 6.33 -2.79
N LYS A 101 -8.69 6.32 -3.90
CA LYS A 101 -9.19 6.87 -5.17
C LYS A 101 -9.39 5.81 -6.22
#